data_3903d229dd3e7317845eb90cba0acb46
#
_entry.id   3903d229dd3e7317845eb90cba0acb46
#
_cell.length_a   1.000
_cell.length_b   1.000
_cell.length_c   1.000
_cell.angle_alpha   90.00
_cell.angle_beta   90.00
_cell.angle_gamma   90.00
#
_symmetry.space_group_name_H-M   'P 1'
#
loop_
_entity.id
_entity.type
_entity.pdbx_description
1 polymer ?
#
loop_
_entity_poly.entity_id
_entity_poly.type
_entity_poly.pdbx_seq_one_letter_code
_entity_poly.pdbx_strand_id
1 'polypeptide(L)'
;MAATMESVAFERGVGPVLQIVLPEKAEAVAHFRADPSLQARIEELATKSTEGQLTEAESKEYAGYVRANTFVAVLQRHARQMIKSPPKR
;
A
#
# COMPACT_ATOMS: atom_id res chain seq x y z
N MET A 1 1.33 14.43 6.33
CA MET A 1 0.07 14.53 5.60
C MET A 1 -1.06 13.91 6.42
N ALA A 2 -2.16 14.61 6.50
CA ALA A 2 -3.29 14.12 7.28
C ALA A 2 -3.98 12.98 6.58
N ALA A 3 -4.41 11.99 7.34
CA ALA A 3 -5.18 10.89 6.81
C ALA A 3 -6.58 11.38 6.47
N THR A 4 -7.12 10.92 5.36
CA THR A 4 -8.50 11.21 5.02
C THR A 4 -9.43 10.32 5.83
N MET A 5 -10.70 10.72 5.91
CA MET A 5 -11.68 9.86 6.57
C MET A 5 -11.81 8.53 5.87
N GLU A 6 -11.67 8.53 4.55
CA GLU A 6 -11.70 7.28 3.81
C GLU A 6 -10.56 6.36 4.24
N SER A 7 -9.35 6.89 4.39
CA SER A 7 -8.21 6.10 4.82
C SER A 7 -8.39 5.57 6.23
N VAL A 8 -8.90 6.41 7.13
CA VAL A 8 -9.13 6.01 8.51
C VAL A 8 -10.16 4.89 8.58
N ALA A 9 -11.24 5.05 7.82
CA ALA A 9 -12.29 4.03 7.80
C ALA A 9 -11.78 2.73 7.21
N PHE A 10 -10.98 2.82 6.15
CA PHE A 10 -10.42 1.64 5.52
C PHE A 10 -9.56 0.86 6.53
N GLU A 11 -8.67 1.56 7.22
CA GLU A 11 -7.82 0.90 8.21
C GLU A 11 -8.64 0.28 9.31
N ARG A 12 -9.66 0.97 9.77
CA ARG A 12 -10.50 0.44 10.82
C ARG A 12 -11.22 -0.82 10.38
N GLY A 13 -11.63 -0.85 9.13
CA GLY A 13 -12.32 -2.01 8.59
C GLY A 13 -11.43 -3.22 8.39
N VAL A 14 -10.18 -2.99 7.95
CA VAL A 14 -9.30 -4.12 7.63
C VAL A 14 -8.40 -4.51 8.79
N GLY A 15 -8.20 -3.63 9.78
CA GLY A 15 -7.27 -3.90 10.86
C GLY A 15 -7.52 -5.22 11.57
N PRO A 16 -8.76 -5.51 12.00
CA PRO A 16 -9.00 -6.77 12.70
C PRO A 16 -8.67 -8.00 11.86
N VAL A 17 -8.92 -7.92 10.55
CA VAL A 17 -8.57 -9.03 9.66
C VAL A 17 -7.06 -9.18 9.57
N LEU A 18 -6.36 -8.06 9.47
CA LEU A 18 -4.90 -8.10 9.38
C LEU A 18 -4.28 -8.70 10.62
N GLN A 19 -4.89 -8.47 11.79
CA GLN A 19 -4.39 -9.06 13.03
C GLN A 19 -4.44 -10.56 13.01
N ILE A 20 -5.36 -11.12 12.24
CA ILE A 20 -5.46 -12.57 12.12
C ILE A 20 -4.44 -13.10 11.12
N VAL A 21 -4.27 -12.39 10.02
CA VAL A 21 -3.51 -12.89 8.87
C VAL A 21 -2.02 -12.63 8.99
N LEU A 22 -1.67 -11.45 9.51
CA LEU A 22 -0.29 -10.99 9.43
C LEU A 22 0.71 -11.61 10.39
N PRO A 23 0.33 -12.05 11.61
CA PRO A 23 1.39 -12.40 12.57
C PRO A 23 2.43 -13.36 12.02
N GLU A 24 2.04 -14.36 11.25
CA GLU A 24 2.98 -15.36 10.74
C GLU A 24 3.78 -14.86 9.56
N LYS A 25 3.27 -13.87 8.85
CA LYS A 25 3.90 -13.39 7.63
C LYS A 25 4.36 -11.94 7.73
N ALA A 26 4.40 -11.42 8.96
CA ALA A 26 4.68 -10.00 9.13
C ALA A 26 6.03 -9.60 8.54
N GLU A 27 7.06 -10.44 8.73
CA GLU A 27 8.37 -10.11 8.19
C GLU A 27 8.34 -10.03 6.67
N ALA A 28 7.71 -11.01 6.03
CA ALA A 28 7.65 -11.03 4.58
C ALA A 28 6.87 -9.84 4.05
N VAL A 29 5.77 -9.50 4.70
CA VAL A 29 4.95 -8.37 4.28
C VAL A 29 5.72 -7.06 4.47
N ALA A 30 6.38 -6.91 5.61
CA ALA A 30 7.10 -5.66 5.90
C ALA A 30 8.21 -5.40 4.89
N HIS A 31 8.82 -6.45 4.38
CA HIS A 31 9.94 -6.30 3.46
C HIS A 31 9.57 -6.47 1.99
N PHE A 32 8.30 -6.65 1.70
CA PHE A 32 7.86 -6.82 0.33
C PHE A 32 8.15 -5.56 -0.49
N ARG A 33 8.61 -5.75 -1.72
CA ARG A 33 8.78 -4.68 -2.68
C ARG A 33 8.28 -5.16 -4.03
N ALA A 34 7.64 -4.25 -4.76
CA ALA A 34 7.22 -4.56 -6.11
C ALA A 34 8.44 -4.83 -6.98
N ASP A 35 8.27 -5.65 -8.02
CA ASP A 35 9.39 -5.95 -8.89
C ASP A 35 9.84 -4.69 -9.63
N PRO A 36 11.10 -4.66 -10.11
CA PRO A 36 11.64 -3.44 -10.72
C PRO A 36 10.87 -2.96 -11.94
N SER A 37 10.31 -3.87 -12.73
CA SER A 37 9.58 -3.43 -13.92
C SER A 37 8.29 -2.72 -13.55
N LEU A 38 7.61 -3.20 -12.51
CA LEU A 38 6.42 -2.52 -12.03
C LEU A 38 6.77 -1.17 -11.43
N GLN A 39 7.83 -1.10 -10.64
CA GLN A 39 8.25 0.17 -10.06
C GLN A 39 8.56 1.18 -11.15
N ALA A 40 9.26 0.75 -12.21
CA ALA A 40 9.59 1.64 -13.32
C ALA A 40 8.33 2.14 -14.03
N ARG A 41 7.35 1.27 -14.20
CA ARG A 41 6.11 1.68 -14.86
C ARG A 41 5.35 2.70 -14.01
N ILE A 42 5.31 2.48 -12.71
CA ILE A 42 4.63 3.42 -11.82
C ILE A 42 5.32 4.78 -11.86
N GLU A 43 6.65 4.80 -11.86
CA GLU A 43 7.39 6.06 -11.94
C GLU A 43 7.16 6.77 -13.25
N GLU A 44 7.10 6.02 -14.34
CA GLU A 44 6.80 6.60 -15.64
C GLU A 44 5.43 7.27 -15.64
N LEU A 45 4.44 6.59 -15.10
CA LEU A 45 3.09 7.14 -15.06
C LEU A 45 3.01 8.34 -14.11
N ALA A 46 3.74 8.30 -13.00
CA ALA A 46 3.77 9.41 -12.08
C ALA A 46 4.35 10.65 -12.75
N THR A 47 5.41 10.49 -13.52
CA THR A 47 6.02 11.60 -14.26
C THR A 47 5.03 12.17 -15.27
N LYS A 48 4.38 11.30 -16.03
CA LYS A 48 3.39 11.75 -17.01
C LYS A 48 2.22 12.47 -16.32
N SER A 49 1.83 11.98 -15.14
CA SER A 49 0.76 12.62 -14.40
C SER A 49 1.15 14.04 -14.00
N THR A 50 2.37 14.21 -13.50
CA THR A 50 2.86 15.53 -13.13
C THR A 50 2.88 16.48 -14.32
N GLU A 51 3.18 15.95 -15.51
CA GLU A 51 3.26 16.76 -16.72
C GLU A 51 1.92 16.89 -17.45
N GLY A 52 0.87 16.28 -16.91
CA GLY A 52 -0.45 16.36 -17.54
C GLY A 52 -0.54 15.59 -18.84
N GLN A 53 0.23 14.53 -18.99
CA GLN A 53 0.34 13.80 -20.26
C GLN A 53 -0.21 12.39 -20.23
N LEU A 54 -0.96 12.03 -19.19
CA LEU A 54 -1.57 10.70 -19.13
C LEU A 54 -2.69 10.60 -20.16
N THR A 55 -2.70 9.49 -20.91
CA THR A 55 -3.88 9.15 -21.70
C THR A 55 -4.96 8.68 -20.74
N GLU A 56 -6.18 8.53 -21.26
CA GLU A 56 -7.28 8.05 -20.43
C GLU A 56 -7.00 6.65 -19.89
N ALA A 57 -6.47 5.78 -20.74
CA ALA A 57 -6.13 4.43 -20.31
C ALA A 57 -5.04 4.44 -19.26
N GLU A 58 -4.02 5.30 -19.45
CA GLU A 58 -2.93 5.40 -18.49
C GLU A 58 -3.41 5.98 -17.16
N SER A 59 -4.36 6.91 -17.22
CA SER A 59 -4.91 7.48 -16.00
C SER A 59 -5.59 6.40 -15.16
N LYS A 60 -6.33 5.50 -15.81
CA LYS A 60 -6.98 4.41 -15.10
C LYS A 60 -5.97 3.41 -14.56
N GLU A 61 -4.95 3.11 -15.35
CA GLU A 61 -3.89 2.22 -14.91
C GLU A 61 -3.19 2.79 -13.67
N TYR A 62 -2.84 4.06 -13.74
CA TYR A 62 -2.15 4.71 -12.64
C TYR A 62 -3.00 4.73 -11.37
N ALA A 63 -4.30 5.03 -11.52
CA ALA A 63 -5.20 5.02 -10.37
C ALA A 63 -5.25 3.65 -9.70
N GLY A 64 -5.21 2.58 -10.50
CA GLY A 64 -5.19 1.24 -9.95
C GLY A 64 -3.94 0.96 -9.14
N TYR A 65 -2.78 1.37 -9.67
CA TYR A 65 -1.53 1.19 -8.95
C TYR A 65 -1.50 1.99 -7.66
N VAL A 66 -2.03 3.21 -7.69
CA VAL A 66 -2.07 4.05 -6.50
C VAL A 66 -2.92 3.38 -5.42
N ARG A 67 -4.07 2.84 -5.80
CA ARG A 67 -4.91 2.15 -4.82
C ARG A 67 -4.22 0.92 -4.26
N ALA A 68 -3.55 0.15 -5.13
CA ALA A 68 -2.84 -1.03 -4.67
C ALA A 68 -1.72 -0.65 -3.71
N ASN A 69 -0.97 0.40 -4.05
CA ASN A 69 0.12 0.84 -3.19
C ASN A 69 -0.39 1.30 -1.83
N THR A 70 -1.54 1.97 -1.80
CA THR A 70 -2.14 2.40 -0.55
C THR A 70 -2.48 1.19 0.32
N PHE A 71 -3.07 0.17 -0.29
CA PHE A 71 -3.40 -1.04 0.44
C PHE A 71 -2.16 -1.73 0.99
N VAL A 72 -1.14 -1.87 0.14
CA VAL A 72 0.12 -2.49 0.56
C VAL A 72 0.76 -1.69 1.68
N ALA A 73 0.73 -0.36 1.59
CA ALA A 73 1.29 0.48 2.64
C ALA A 73 0.61 0.24 3.98
N VAL A 74 -0.71 0.08 3.97
CA VAL A 74 -1.45 -0.22 5.20
C VAL A 74 -1.02 -1.57 5.76
N LEU A 75 -0.93 -2.58 4.89
CA LEU A 75 -0.47 -3.89 5.31
C LEU A 75 0.92 -3.82 5.93
N GLN A 76 1.83 -3.12 5.26
CA GLN A 76 3.21 -3.06 5.73
C GLN A 76 3.32 -2.32 7.04
N ARG A 77 2.52 -1.28 7.24
CA ARG A 77 2.53 -0.58 8.51
C ARG A 77 2.08 -1.48 9.66
N HIS A 78 1.00 -2.22 9.42
CA HIS A 78 0.54 -3.17 10.43
C HIS A 78 1.58 -4.25 10.70
N ALA A 79 2.21 -4.75 9.64
CA ALA A 79 3.23 -5.77 9.79
C ALA A 79 4.41 -5.27 10.60
N ARG A 80 4.85 -4.04 10.34
CA ARG A 80 5.97 -3.47 11.07
C ARG A 80 5.62 -3.26 12.55
N GLN A 81 4.39 -2.88 12.83
CA GLN A 81 3.97 -2.72 14.22
C GLN A 81 3.96 -4.06 14.94
N MET A 82 3.58 -5.12 14.28
CA MET A 82 3.59 -6.44 14.89
C MET A 82 5.00 -6.92 15.20
N ILE A 83 5.94 -6.61 14.32
CA ILE A 83 7.33 -6.97 14.55
C ILE A 83 7.90 -6.16 15.71
N LYS A 84 7.57 -4.88 15.75
CA LYS A 84 8.10 -3.96 16.74
C LYS A 84 7.52 -4.21 18.12
N SER A 85 6.24 -4.55 18.18
CA SER A 85 5.52 -4.75 19.42
C SER A 85 4.74 -6.05 19.35
N PRO A 86 5.44 -7.19 19.46
CA PRO A 86 4.75 -8.47 19.35
C PRO A 86 3.67 -8.58 20.42
N PRO A 87 2.60 -9.30 20.12
CA PRO A 87 1.55 -9.47 21.11
C PRO A 87 2.09 -10.21 22.32
N LYS A 88 1.60 -9.82 23.46
CA LYS A 88 1.95 -10.51 24.68
C LYS A 88 1.18 -11.79 24.78
N ARG A 89 1.80 -12.74 25.42
CA ARG A 89 1.18 -14.02 25.66
C ARG A 89 0.39 -14.04 26.92
#